data_41e6d3d91dbe39b936d3d481aa0a896a
#
_entry.id   41e6d3d91dbe39b936d3d481aa0a896a
#
_cell.length_a   1.000
_cell.length_b   1.000
_cell.length_c   1.000
_cell.angle_alpha   90.00
_cell.angle_beta   90.00
_cell.angle_gamma   90.00
#
_symmetry.space_group_name_H-M   'P 1'
#
loop_
_entity.id
_entity.type
_entity.pdbx_description
1 polymer ?
#
loop_
_entity_poly.entity_id
_entity_poly.type
_entity_poly.pdbx_seq_one_letter_code
_entity_poly.pdbx_strand_id
1 'polypeptide(L)'
;SFTLFYYKFMQNNERNDEHFWSHNQGTPLYYNWCGLAFERVCLTHINQIKSALGINGIICNAYSWKSITSTDKTNKGSQIDLVIERDDNVIDLCEIKYTKEKFTIDSTYNDIIQNKKVRFIQEHKTSKAIHLILISANSVCMNEYSEEFQKIIYSDSLFETETLRI
;
A
#
# COMPACT_ATOMS: atom_id res chain seq x y z
N SER A 1 12.57 -7.51 -1.55
CA SER A 1 13.86 -7.66 -2.20
C SER A 1 13.96 -9.03 -2.88
N PHE A 2 14.94 -9.21 -3.78
CA PHE A 2 15.19 -10.45 -4.52
C PHE A 2 15.31 -11.67 -3.60
N THR A 3 15.93 -11.53 -2.44
CA THR A 3 16.08 -12.59 -1.44
C THR A 3 14.72 -13.13 -0.94
N LEU A 4 13.77 -12.24 -0.63
CA LEU A 4 12.40 -12.62 -0.22
C LEU A 4 11.66 -13.33 -1.36
N PHE A 5 11.83 -12.85 -2.59
CA PHE A 5 11.29 -13.48 -3.78
C PHE A 5 11.87 -14.88 -3.97
N TYR A 6 13.19 -15.02 -3.88
CA TYR A 6 13.88 -16.30 -4.00
C TYR A 6 13.34 -17.32 -2.98
N TYR A 7 13.31 -16.96 -1.70
CA TYR A 7 12.82 -17.86 -0.65
C TYR A 7 11.32 -18.20 -0.79
N LYS A 8 10.50 -17.27 -1.20
CA LYS A 8 9.06 -17.47 -1.29
C LYS A 8 8.62 -18.23 -2.54
N PHE A 9 9.33 -18.06 -3.65
CA PHE A 9 8.89 -18.50 -4.96
C PHE A 9 9.86 -19.42 -5.70
N MET A 10 11.15 -19.43 -5.37
CA MET A 10 12.16 -20.20 -6.06
C MET A 10 12.75 -21.36 -5.24
N GLN A 11 12.66 -21.32 -3.92
CA GLN A 11 13.29 -22.30 -3.04
C GLN A 11 12.83 -23.75 -3.28
N ASN A 12 11.60 -23.94 -3.79
CA ASN A 12 11.03 -25.26 -4.10
C ASN A 12 11.07 -25.59 -5.60
N ASN A 13 11.73 -24.78 -6.42
CA ASN A 13 11.85 -25.03 -7.85
C ASN A 13 13.17 -25.76 -8.11
N GLU A 14 13.10 -27.08 -8.28
CA GLU A 14 14.25 -27.96 -8.57
C GLU A 14 14.87 -27.70 -9.96
N ARG A 15 14.32 -26.79 -10.74
CA ARG A 15 14.83 -26.41 -12.06
C ARG A 15 15.65 -25.14 -11.96
N ASN A 16 16.93 -25.25 -12.19
CA ASN A 16 17.83 -24.10 -12.51
C ASN A 16 17.41 -23.52 -13.87
N ASP A 17 16.29 -22.81 -13.91
CA ASP A 17 15.80 -22.17 -15.12
C ASP A 17 16.37 -20.73 -15.17
N GLU A 18 17.39 -20.54 -16.00
CA GLU A 18 17.98 -19.21 -16.24
C GLU A 18 16.94 -18.21 -16.81
N HIS A 19 15.89 -18.72 -17.42
CA HIS A 19 14.78 -17.93 -17.99
C HIS A 19 13.55 -17.88 -17.10
N PHE A 20 13.64 -18.34 -15.85
CA PHE A 20 12.50 -18.37 -14.90
C PHE A 20 11.69 -17.08 -14.90
N TRP A 21 12.38 -15.93 -14.87
CA TRP A 21 11.75 -14.63 -14.84
C TRP A 21 10.96 -14.32 -16.13
N SER A 22 11.56 -14.58 -17.27
CA SER A 22 10.94 -14.38 -18.57
C SER A 22 9.72 -15.28 -18.78
N HIS A 23 9.82 -16.54 -18.34
CA HIS A 23 8.73 -17.50 -18.46
C HIS A 23 7.56 -17.22 -17.52
N ASN A 24 7.78 -16.49 -16.43
CA ASN A 24 6.75 -16.16 -15.47
C ASN A 24 6.11 -14.78 -15.69
N GLN A 25 6.56 -14.01 -16.67
CA GLN A 25 5.94 -12.73 -17.00
C GLN A 25 4.44 -12.91 -17.32
N GLY A 26 3.59 -12.07 -16.72
CA GLY A 26 2.15 -12.12 -16.93
C GLY A 26 1.41 -13.19 -16.15
N THR A 27 2.11 -14.00 -15.34
CA THR A 27 1.46 -15.00 -14.47
C THR A 27 1.00 -14.37 -13.14
N PRO A 28 0.06 -15.01 -12.41
CA PRO A 28 -0.31 -14.57 -11.06
C PRO A 28 0.89 -14.47 -10.10
N LEU A 29 1.88 -15.36 -10.26
CA LEU A 29 3.12 -15.34 -9.49
C LEU A 29 3.90 -14.05 -9.70
N TYR A 30 4.05 -13.64 -10.95
CA TYR A 30 4.70 -12.40 -11.34
C TYR A 30 3.99 -11.18 -10.75
N TYR A 31 2.66 -11.12 -10.86
CA TYR A 31 1.89 -9.99 -10.33
C TYR A 31 1.91 -9.92 -8.80
N ASN A 32 1.88 -11.05 -8.11
CA ASN A 32 2.06 -11.09 -6.66
C ASN A 32 3.42 -10.52 -6.24
N TRP A 33 4.47 -10.87 -6.99
CA TRP A 33 5.78 -10.32 -6.73
C TRP A 33 5.84 -8.81 -7.01
N CYS A 34 5.27 -8.36 -8.13
CA CYS A 34 5.19 -6.93 -8.45
C CYS A 34 4.48 -6.14 -7.35
N GLY A 35 3.39 -6.68 -6.79
CA GLY A 35 2.69 -6.09 -5.65
C GLY A 35 3.61 -5.91 -4.45
N LEU A 36 4.27 -6.98 -4.01
CA LEU A 36 5.21 -6.94 -2.88
C LEU A 36 6.43 -6.02 -3.15
N ALA A 37 6.89 -5.97 -4.40
CA ALA A 37 7.98 -5.08 -4.79
C ALA A 37 7.53 -3.61 -4.73
N PHE A 38 6.33 -3.32 -5.20
CA PHE A 38 5.77 -1.97 -5.19
C PHE A 38 5.51 -1.48 -3.75
N GLU A 39 4.94 -2.32 -2.87
CA GLU A 39 4.84 -2.02 -1.44
C GLU A 39 6.21 -1.63 -0.86
N ARG A 40 7.25 -2.41 -1.20
CA ARG A 40 8.61 -2.12 -0.74
C ARG A 40 9.15 -0.79 -1.28
N VAL A 41 8.90 -0.48 -2.55
CA VAL A 41 9.25 0.81 -3.14
C VAL A 41 8.57 1.94 -2.37
N CYS A 42 7.27 1.86 -2.14
CA CYS A 42 6.53 2.86 -1.36
C CYS A 42 7.15 3.07 0.03
N LEU A 43 7.45 1.99 0.75
CA LEU A 43 8.05 2.06 2.10
C LEU A 43 9.47 2.64 2.11
N THR A 44 10.18 2.65 0.98
CA THR A 44 11.50 3.31 0.86
C THR A 44 11.39 4.75 0.37
N HIS A 45 10.20 5.21 -0.05
CA HIS A 45 9.94 6.54 -0.59
C HIS A 45 8.95 7.35 0.28
N ILE A 46 9.01 7.17 1.61
CA ILE A 46 8.10 7.85 2.54
C ILE A 46 8.18 9.39 2.41
N ASN A 47 9.36 9.94 2.16
CA ASN A 47 9.52 11.39 1.99
C ASN A 47 8.79 11.90 0.74
N GLN A 48 8.82 11.17 -0.37
CA GLN A 48 8.09 11.52 -1.58
C GLN A 48 6.57 11.39 -1.38
N ILE A 49 6.13 10.37 -0.64
CA ILE A 49 4.72 10.23 -0.25
C ILE A 49 4.30 11.41 0.62
N LYS A 50 5.09 11.81 1.60
CA LYS A 50 4.82 13.01 2.43
C LYS A 50 4.77 14.28 1.58
N SER A 51 5.66 14.41 0.60
CA SER A 51 5.66 15.53 -0.35
C SER A 51 4.37 15.55 -1.18
N ALA A 52 3.99 14.41 -1.74
CA ALA A 52 2.75 14.27 -2.50
C ALA A 52 1.50 14.60 -1.66
N LEU A 53 1.51 14.27 -0.36
CA LEU A 53 0.46 14.63 0.59
C LEU A 53 0.48 16.11 1.01
N GLY A 54 1.58 16.82 0.76
CA GLY A 54 1.78 18.21 1.19
C GLY A 54 2.06 18.34 2.70
N ILE A 55 2.66 17.32 3.31
CA ILE A 55 2.90 17.25 4.77
C ILE A 55 4.38 17.24 5.16
N ASN A 56 5.28 17.71 4.30
CA ASN A 56 6.74 17.70 4.54
C ASN A 56 7.14 18.42 5.84
N GLY A 57 6.41 19.48 6.21
CA GLY A 57 6.68 20.23 7.43
C GLY A 57 6.07 19.63 8.71
N ILE A 58 5.34 18.51 8.61
CA ILE A 58 4.66 17.90 9.75
C ILE A 58 5.50 16.73 10.25
N ILE A 59 5.69 16.68 11.58
CA ILE A 59 6.32 15.53 12.23
C ILE A 59 5.37 14.32 12.10
N CYS A 60 5.90 13.21 11.59
CA CYS A 60 5.12 12.02 11.34
C CYS A 60 5.89 10.77 11.77
N ASN A 61 5.14 9.78 12.24
CA ASN A 61 5.63 8.41 12.41
C ASN A 61 5.00 7.52 11.32
N ALA A 62 5.85 6.77 10.61
CA ALA A 62 5.40 5.91 9.51
C ALA A 62 5.69 4.43 9.82
N TYR A 63 4.66 3.59 9.74
CA TYR A 63 4.76 2.17 10.06
C TYR A 63 3.70 1.35 9.31
N SER A 64 3.86 0.03 9.23
CA SER A 64 2.80 -0.87 8.79
C SER A 64 2.01 -1.36 9.99
N TRP A 65 0.70 -1.54 9.84
CA TRP A 65 -0.16 -2.03 10.92
C TRP A 65 -0.80 -3.37 10.57
N LYS A 66 -0.90 -4.22 11.57
CA LYS A 66 -1.59 -5.50 11.47
C LYS A 66 -2.43 -5.72 12.71
N SER A 67 -3.71 -6.08 12.50
CA SER A 67 -4.61 -6.32 13.63
C SER A 67 -4.11 -7.46 14.52
N ILE A 68 -4.30 -7.29 15.82
CA ILE A 68 -4.13 -8.35 16.81
C ILE A 68 -5.26 -9.34 16.54
N THR A 69 -4.95 -10.47 15.95
CA THR A 69 -5.93 -11.47 15.55
C THR A 69 -6.78 -11.90 16.73
N SER A 70 -8.09 -11.78 16.60
CA SER A 70 -9.01 -12.59 17.42
C SER A 70 -8.74 -14.07 17.15
N THR A 71 -8.85 -14.90 18.16
CA THR A 71 -8.73 -16.36 18.14
C THR A 71 -9.77 -17.06 17.23
N ASP A 72 -10.58 -16.29 16.55
CA ASP A 72 -11.62 -16.76 15.64
C ASP A 72 -11.03 -17.03 14.26
N LYS A 73 -10.92 -18.29 13.88
CA LYS A 73 -10.33 -18.78 12.60
C LYS A 73 -11.03 -18.25 11.34
N THR A 74 -12.19 -17.61 11.49
CA THR A 74 -12.97 -17.05 10.40
C THR A 74 -12.57 -15.61 10.03
N ASN A 75 -11.87 -14.90 10.90
CA ASN A 75 -11.44 -13.53 10.66
C ASN A 75 -10.00 -13.49 10.15
N LYS A 76 -9.83 -13.37 8.83
CA LYS A 76 -8.54 -12.98 8.23
C LYS A 76 -8.09 -11.68 8.87
N GLY A 77 -6.90 -11.66 9.48
CA GLY A 77 -6.35 -10.46 10.10
C GLY A 77 -6.34 -9.28 9.12
N SER A 78 -6.75 -8.10 9.56
CA SER A 78 -6.64 -6.88 8.78
C SER A 78 -5.20 -6.38 8.80
N GLN A 79 -4.73 -5.90 7.66
CA GLN A 79 -3.42 -5.27 7.52
C GLN A 79 -3.57 -3.97 6.74
N ILE A 80 -2.85 -2.94 7.17
CA ILE A 80 -2.68 -1.67 6.47
C ILE A 80 -1.21 -1.58 6.08
N ASP A 81 -0.95 -1.37 4.80
CA ASP A 81 0.39 -1.45 4.25
C ASP A 81 1.29 -0.33 4.78
N LEU A 82 0.73 0.88 4.92
CA LEU A 82 1.43 2.03 5.47
C LEU A 82 0.46 2.90 6.27
N VAL A 83 0.82 3.21 7.50
CA VAL A 83 0.17 4.20 8.36
C VAL A 83 1.11 5.36 8.53
N ILE A 84 0.65 6.58 8.32
CA ILE A 84 1.40 7.81 8.61
C ILE A 84 0.65 8.55 9.72
N GLU A 85 1.15 8.43 10.93
CA GLU A 85 0.60 9.12 12.10
C GLU A 85 1.26 10.49 12.23
N ARG A 86 0.44 11.53 12.18
CA ARG A 86 0.86 12.94 12.11
C ARG A 86 0.64 13.62 13.46
N ASP A 87 1.46 14.64 13.73
CA ASP A 87 1.34 15.46 14.95
C ASP A 87 0.23 16.53 14.88
N ASP A 88 -0.34 16.74 13.68
CA ASP A 88 -1.48 17.66 13.46
C ASP A 88 -2.86 16.98 13.65
N ASN A 89 -2.93 15.93 14.45
CA ASN A 89 -4.13 15.18 14.79
C ASN A 89 -4.79 14.43 13.61
N VAL A 90 -4.02 14.01 12.64
CA VAL A 90 -4.46 13.18 11.52
C VAL A 90 -3.66 11.88 11.47
N ILE A 91 -4.30 10.82 11.01
CA ILE A 91 -3.66 9.56 10.64
C ILE A 91 -4.05 9.24 9.20
N ASP A 92 -3.06 9.12 8.33
CA ASP A 92 -3.25 8.69 6.96
C ASP A 92 -3.10 7.17 6.89
N LEU A 93 -4.18 6.46 6.53
CA LEU A 93 -4.18 5.02 6.27
C LEU A 93 -3.97 4.83 4.77
N CYS A 94 -2.79 4.37 4.40
CA CYS A 94 -2.40 4.21 3.01
C CYS A 94 -2.55 2.75 2.58
N GLU A 95 -3.38 2.53 1.57
CA GLU A 95 -3.47 1.27 0.85
C GLU A 95 -2.59 1.35 -0.39
N ILE A 96 -1.75 0.34 -0.59
CA ILE A 96 -0.80 0.29 -1.71
C ILE A 96 -1.28 -0.74 -2.72
N LYS A 97 -1.46 -0.33 -3.98
CA LYS A 97 -2.02 -1.19 -5.01
C LYS A 97 -1.17 -1.22 -6.28
N TYR A 98 -0.68 -2.40 -6.62
CA TYR A 98 -0.08 -2.67 -7.91
C TYR A 98 -1.09 -3.33 -8.84
N THR A 99 -1.32 -2.75 -10.01
CA THR A 99 -2.11 -3.33 -11.09
C THR A 99 -1.37 -3.12 -12.41
N LYS A 100 -1.55 -4.04 -13.36
CA LYS A 100 -1.02 -3.87 -14.72
C LYS A 100 -1.81 -2.82 -15.49
N GLU A 101 -3.11 -2.80 -15.27
CA GLU A 101 -4.06 -1.94 -15.98
C GLU A 101 -4.69 -0.95 -15.01
N LYS A 102 -5.54 -0.10 -15.54
CA LYS A 102 -6.29 0.87 -14.78
C LYS A 102 -7.06 0.18 -13.65
N PHE A 103 -6.88 0.65 -12.42
CA PHE A 103 -7.51 0.07 -11.24
C PHE A 103 -8.90 0.66 -11.02
N THR A 104 -9.89 -0.19 -10.78
CA THR A 104 -11.24 0.22 -10.41
C THR A 104 -11.53 -0.23 -8.98
N ILE A 105 -11.95 0.70 -8.13
CA ILE A 105 -12.44 0.40 -6.78
C ILE A 105 -13.91 0.03 -6.95
N ASP A 106 -14.25 -1.23 -6.70
CA ASP A 106 -15.63 -1.70 -6.64
C ASP A 106 -16.17 -1.68 -5.21
N SER A 107 -17.46 -1.95 -5.03
CA SER A 107 -18.10 -1.98 -3.72
C SER A 107 -17.44 -2.99 -2.78
N THR A 108 -17.07 -4.17 -3.28
CA THR A 108 -16.45 -5.22 -2.46
C THR A 108 -15.09 -4.78 -1.93
N TYR A 109 -14.28 -4.14 -2.79
CA TYR A 109 -12.99 -3.62 -2.37
C TYR A 109 -13.15 -2.45 -1.40
N ASN A 110 -14.13 -1.57 -1.64
CA ASN A 110 -14.45 -0.48 -0.71
C ASN A 110 -14.84 -1.02 0.66
N ASP A 111 -15.71 -2.03 0.73
CA ASP A 111 -16.09 -2.65 2.00
C ASP A 111 -14.88 -3.20 2.77
N ILE A 112 -13.91 -3.79 2.06
CA ILE A 112 -12.66 -4.25 2.68
C ILE A 112 -11.88 -3.08 3.30
N ILE A 113 -11.77 -1.96 2.58
CA ILE A 113 -11.06 -0.77 3.07
C ILE A 113 -11.75 -0.16 4.27
N GLN A 114 -13.10 0.00 4.22
CA GLN A 114 -13.86 0.53 5.34
C GLN A 114 -13.76 -0.38 6.57
N ASN A 115 -13.79 -1.70 6.40
CA ASN A 115 -13.58 -2.65 7.48
C ASN A 115 -12.18 -2.54 8.10
N LYS A 116 -11.13 -2.35 7.28
CA LYS A 116 -9.76 -2.09 7.78
C LYS A 116 -9.72 -0.81 8.63
N LYS A 117 -10.33 0.27 8.14
CA LYS A 117 -10.42 1.56 8.83
C LYS A 117 -11.13 1.43 10.19
N VAL A 118 -12.30 0.82 10.21
CA VAL A 118 -13.08 0.61 11.45
C VAL A 118 -12.27 -0.20 12.46
N ARG A 119 -11.65 -1.28 12.02
CA ARG A 119 -10.84 -2.14 12.89
C ARG A 119 -9.60 -1.42 13.43
N PHE A 120 -8.92 -0.64 12.61
CA PHE A 120 -7.81 0.20 13.05
C PHE A 120 -8.24 1.17 14.16
N ILE A 121 -9.34 1.90 13.96
CA ILE A 121 -9.87 2.85 14.95
C ILE A 121 -10.18 2.14 16.28
N GLN A 122 -10.82 0.98 16.23
CA GLN A 122 -11.18 0.21 17.42
C GLN A 122 -9.97 -0.27 18.21
N GLU A 123 -8.94 -0.78 17.53
CA GLU A 123 -7.75 -1.32 18.19
C GLU A 123 -6.79 -0.20 18.63
N HIS A 124 -6.66 0.86 17.84
CA HIS A 124 -5.76 1.98 18.14
C HIS A 124 -6.33 2.96 19.14
N LYS A 125 -7.66 2.95 19.37
CA LYS A 125 -8.38 3.82 20.31
C LYS A 125 -8.03 5.30 20.14
N THR A 126 -7.88 5.73 18.88
CA THR A 126 -7.48 7.10 18.54
C THR A 126 -8.69 8.02 18.41
N SER A 127 -8.49 9.30 18.77
CA SER A 127 -9.43 10.40 18.47
C SER A 127 -8.99 11.26 17.29
N LYS A 128 -7.85 10.93 16.66
CA LYS A 128 -7.34 11.64 15.49
C LYS A 128 -8.26 11.42 14.28
N ALA A 129 -8.30 12.40 13.38
CA ALA A 129 -8.99 12.26 12.11
C ALA A 129 -8.32 11.18 11.26
N ILE A 130 -9.11 10.35 10.58
CA ILE A 130 -8.60 9.28 9.73
C ILE A 130 -8.82 9.64 8.26
N HIS A 131 -7.74 9.73 7.51
CA HIS A 131 -7.74 9.87 6.07
C HIS A 131 -7.42 8.54 5.40
N LEU A 132 -8.14 8.22 4.33
CA LEU A 132 -7.81 7.12 3.45
C LEU A 132 -6.97 7.64 2.28
N ILE A 133 -5.84 7.01 2.04
CA ILE A 133 -4.93 7.35 0.95
C ILE A 133 -4.74 6.11 0.08
N LEU A 134 -4.87 6.26 -1.23
CA LEU A 134 -4.54 5.20 -2.18
C LEU A 134 -3.22 5.52 -2.87
N ILE A 135 -2.27 4.59 -2.84
CA ILE A 135 -1.02 4.67 -3.59
C ILE A 135 -1.08 3.62 -4.67
N SER A 136 -1.22 4.05 -5.92
CA SER A 136 -1.42 3.15 -7.06
C SER A 136 -0.25 3.18 -8.03
N ALA A 137 0.19 1.99 -8.45
CA ALA A 137 1.22 1.87 -9.49
C ALA A 137 0.72 2.34 -10.87
N ASN A 138 -0.58 2.33 -11.09
CA ASN A 138 -1.19 2.70 -12.36
C ASN A 138 -2.39 3.64 -12.14
N SER A 139 -2.98 4.14 -13.23
CA SER A 139 -4.14 5.01 -13.17
C SER A 139 -5.34 4.35 -12.49
N VAL A 140 -6.19 5.15 -11.85
CA VAL A 140 -7.39 4.71 -11.14
C VAL A 140 -8.63 5.20 -11.90
N CYS A 141 -9.66 4.35 -12.00
CA CYS A 141 -10.98 4.79 -12.47
C CYS A 141 -11.63 5.64 -11.40
N MET A 142 -11.95 6.89 -11.76
CA MET A 142 -12.69 7.76 -10.86
C MET A 142 -14.16 7.30 -10.81
N ASN A 143 -14.64 7.04 -9.60
CA ASN A 143 -16.03 6.67 -9.30
C ASN A 143 -16.36 7.07 -7.86
N GLU A 144 -17.59 6.82 -7.40
CA GLU A 144 -18.05 7.15 -6.07
C GLU A 144 -17.15 6.60 -4.95
N TYR A 145 -16.61 5.39 -5.11
CA TYR A 145 -15.74 4.76 -4.10
C TYR A 145 -14.33 5.37 -4.09
N SER A 146 -13.85 5.85 -5.24
CA SER A 146 -12.54 6.52 -5.31
C SER A 146 -12.56 7.89 -4.63
N GLU A 147 -13.73 8.54 -4.56
CA GLU A 147 -13.94 9.82 -3.88
C GLU A 147 -13.86 9.71 -2.35
N GLU A 148 -13.96 8.52 -1.78
CA GLU A 148 -13.75 8.28 -0.36
C GLU A 148 -12.28 8.41 0.08
N PHE A 149 -11.36 8.36 -0.87
CA PHE A 149 -9.94 8.59 -0.62
C PHE A 149 -9.64 10.09 -0.70
N GLN A 150 -9.06 10.65 0.37
CA GLN A 150 -8.65 12.06 0.43
C GLN A 150 -7.57 12.38 -0.60
N LYS A 151 -6.75 11.38 -0.95
CA LYS A 151 -5.72 11.52 -1.96
C LYS A 151 -5.45 10.19 -2.67
N ILE A 152 -5.23 10.28 -3.97
CA ILE A 152 -4.66 9.19 -4.77
C ILE A 152 -3.27 9.64 -5.20
N ILE A 153 -2.25 8.85 -4.86
CA ILE A 153 -0.85 9.08 -5.22
C ILE A 153 -0.49 8.04 -6.28
N TYR A 154 0.09 8.48 -7.37
CA TYR A 154 0.57 7.58 -8.42
C TYR A 154 2.07 7.33 -8.30
N SER A 155 2.53 6.21 -8.87
CA SER A 155 3.94 5.80 -8.82
C SER A 155 4.91 6.88 -9.25
N ASP A 156 4.54 7.73 -10.21
CA ASP A 156 5.40 8.80 -10.74
C ASP A 156 5.82 9.76 -9.64
N SER A 157 4.91 10.09 -8.71
CA SER A 157 5.19 10.97 -7.58
C SER A 157 6.25 10.41 -6.62
N LEU A 158 6.52 9.09 -6.65
CA LEU A 158 7.58 8.49 -5.83
C LEU A 158 8.99 8.82 -6.35
N PHE A 159 9.10 9.24 -7.61
CA PHE A 159 10.37 9.52 -8.28
C PHE A 159 10.55 11.00 -8.63
N GLU A 160 9.59 11.84 -8.26
CA GLU A 160 9.74 13.28 -8.37
C GLU A 160 10.82 13.75 -7.39
N THR A 161 11.87 14.38 -7.92
CA THR A 161 12.88 15.05 -7.11
C THR A 161 12.28 16.35 -6.57
N GLU A 162 12.33 16.55 -5.26
CA GLU A 162 12.04 17.88 -4.68
C GLU A 162 12.97 18.90 -5.34
N THR A 163 12.42 19.68 -6.25
CA THR A 163 13.11 20.88 -6.70
C THR A 163 13.06 21.82 -5.50
N LEU A 164 14.17 21.88 -4.73
CA LEU A 164 14.37 22.89 -3.71
C LEU A 164 14.12 24.25 -4.39
N ARG A 165 12.94 24.81 -4.17
CA ARG A 165 12.71 26.23 -4.47
C ARG A 165 13.50 27.01 -3.42
N ILE A 166 14.73 27.39 -3.81
CA ILE A 166 15.57 28.33 -3.09
C ILE A 166 14.93 29.72 -3.24
#